data_7e77ca500cc74ea6cef5adf2229b6c3f
#
_entry.id   7e77ca500cc74ea6cef5adf2229b6c3f
#
_cell.length_a   1.000
_cell.length_b   1.000
_cell.length_c   1.000
_cell.angle_alpha   90.00
_cell.angle_beta   90.00
_cell.angle_gamma   90.00
#
_symmetry.space_group_name_H-M   'P 1'
#
loop_
_entity.id
_entity.type
_entity.pdbx_description
1 polymer ?
#
loop_
_entity_poly.entity_id
_entity_poly.type
_entity_poly.pdbx_seq_one_letter_code
_entity_poly.pdbx_strand_id
1 'polypeptide(L)'
;MVEFKKPRVVGFNHIALEVGDIDEALAFYGRLFRFELRDKSDSMVFIDLGDQFIALQKGRRQPADDSRHFGLVVDDKEAARKALEAAGVTLLDGPFLDFRDLWGNRVEIVGYDNIQFTKAPNVLRGMGLMHLAKNEKAKKELAEKGMALSLYWADCPISGYCLPHLQHSHGADRET
;
A
#
# COMPACT_ATOMS: atom_id res chain seq x y z
N MET A 1 29.71 -1.26 -28.01
CA MET A 1 28.45 -0.69 -27.44
C MET A 1 28.62 -0.63 -25.95
N VAL A 2 28.38 0.51 -25.31
CA VAL A 2 28.44 0.64 -23.85
C VAL A 2 27.19 -0.01 -23.30
N GLU A 3 27.31 -1.08 -22.53
CA GLU A 3 26.21 -1.75 -21.88
C GLU A 3 25.79 -0.94 -20.63
N PHE A 4 24.62 -0.34 -20.69
CA PHE A 4 24.07 0.41 -19.54
C PHE A 4 23.38 -0.54 -18.57
N LYS A 5 23.75 -0.51 -17.30
CA LYS A 5 23.07 -1.23 -16.23
C LYS A 5 21.64 -0.67 -16.08
N LYS A 6 20.62 -1.50 -16.33
CA LYS A 6 19.21 -1.12 -16.16
C LYS A 6 18.87 -1.06 -14.67
N PRO A 7 18.16 0.00 -14.19
CA PRO A 7 17.69 0.04 -12.82
C PRO A 7 16.56 -0.99 -12.61
N ARG A 8 16.36 -1.37 -11.35
CA ARG A 8 15.19 -2.18 -10.96
C ARG A 8 14.03 -1.26 -10.56
N VAL A 9 12.82 -1.62 -10.95
CA VAL A 9 11.60 -1.04 -10.41
C VAL A 9 11.39 -1.62 -9.01
N VAL A 10 11.14 -0.77 -8.00
CA VAL A 10 11.06 -1.18 -6.58
C VAL A 10 9.68 -0.96 -5.96
N GLY A 11 8.80 -0.18 -6.58
CA GLY A 11 7.44 0.06 -6.08
C GLY A 11 6.80 1.30 -6.66
N PHE A 12 5.66 1.66 -6.09
CA PHE A 12 4.96 2.90 -6.41
C PHE A 12 5.18 3.92 -5.29
N ASN A 13 5.41 5.18 -5.66
CA ASN A 13 5.43 6.31 -4.73
C ASN A 13 4.03 6.87 -4.53
N HIS A 14 3.29 7.07 -5.63
CA HIS A 14 1.93 7.63 -5.61
C HIS A 14 1.12 7.19 -6.83
N ILE A 15 -0.19 7.41 -6.71
CA ILE A 15 -1.16 7.33 -7.80
C ILE A 15 -1.79 8.71 -7.94
N ALA A 16 -1.94 9.22 -9.17
CA ALA A 16 -2.66 10.45 -9.44
C ALA A 16 -4.02 10.14 -10.06
N LEU A 17 -5.07 10.69 -9.47
CA LEU A 17 -6.46 10.57 -9.94
C LEU A 17 -6.98 11.95 -10.30
N GLU A 18 -7.62 12.06 -11.46
CA GLU A 18 -8.31 13.27 -11.86
C GLU A 18 -9.75 13.25 -11.32
N VAL A 19 -10.14 14.35 -10.67
CA VAL A 19 -11.47 14.57 -10.09
C VAL A 19 -12.06 15.89 -10.61
N GLY A 20 -13.37 16.07 -10.48
CA GLY A 20 -14.01 17.31 -10.88
C GLY A 20 -13.80 18.44 -9.87
N ASP A 21 -13.89 18.12 -8.59
CA ASP A 21 -13.73 19.06 -7.49
C ASP A 21 -13.02 18.42 -6.30
N ILE A 22 -12.10 19.15 -5.67
CA ILE A 22 -11.25 18.62 -4.57
C ILE A 22 -12.06 18.42 -3.29
N ASP A 23 -12.90 19.38 -2.91
CA ASP A 23 -13.67 19.28 -1.66
C ASP A 23 -14.75 18.21 -1.76
N GLU A 24 -15.40 18.08 -2.90
CA GLU A 24 -16.35 17.02 -3.18
C GLU A 24 -15.67 15.64 -3.15
N ALA A 25 -14.46 15.53 -3.70
CA ALA A 25 -13.67 14.30 -3.65
C ALA A 25 -13.29 13.91 -2.21
N LEU A 26 -12.81 14.87 -1.43
CA LEU A 26 -12.50 14.63 -0.02
C LEU A 26 -13.74 14.23 0.78
N ALA A 27 -14.89 14.86 0.53
CA ALA A 27 -16.14 14.50 1.17
C ALA A 27 -16.59 13.09 0.77
N PHE A 28 -16.42 12.70 -0.50
CA PHE A 28 -16.73 11.34 -0.98
C PHE A 28 -15.82 10.30 -0.33
N TYR A 29 -14.50 10.44 -0.47
CA TYR A 29 -13.53 9.48 0.08
C TYR A 29 -13.56 9.44 1.62
N GLY A 30 -13.83 10.55 2.30
CA GLY A 30 -13.95 10.63 3.75
C GLY A 30 -15.17 9.91 4.34
N ARG A 31 -16.21 9.62 3.54
CA ARG A 31 -17.31 8.73 3.95
C ARG A 31 -16.91 7.25 3.90
N LEU A 32 -15.91 6.91 3.09
CA LEU A 32 -15.50 5.52 2.84
C LEU A 32 -14.30 5.12 3.70
N PHE A 33 -13.35 6.03 3.91
CA PHE A 33 -12.05 5.75 4.51
C PHE A 33 -11.66 6.83 5.52
N ARG A 34 -10.87 6.44 6.51
CA ARG A 34 -10.14 7.38 7.37
C ARG A 34 -8.76 7.62 6.76
N PHE A 35 -8.37 8.89 6.63
CA PHE A 35 -7.06 9.29 6.13
C PHE A 35 -6.66 10.65 6.67
N GLU A 36 -5.40 10.96 6.56
CA GLU A 36 -4.83 12.29 6.78
C GLU A 36 -4.38 12.89 5.46
N LEU A 37 -4.16 14.19 5.44
CA LEU A 37 -3.67 14.90 4.26
C LEU A 37 -2.21 15.31 4.49
N ARG A 38 -1.37 15.10 3.46
CA ARG A 38 0.00 15.66 3.46
C ARG A 38 -0.01 17.14 3.13
N ASP A 39 -0.82 17.51 2.13
CA ASP A 39 -0.93 18.88 1.63
C ASP A 39 -2.23 19.05 0.84
N LYS A 40 -2.70 20.29 0.72
CA LYS A 40 -3.92 20.65 -0.02
C LYS A 40 -3.80 22.04 -0.63
N SER A 41 -4.22 22.14 -1.90
CA SER A 41 -4.42 23.39 -2.63
C SER A 41 -5.80 23.38 -3.31
N ASP A 42 -6.15 24.46 -4.02
CA ASP A 42 -7.42 24.54 -4.76
C ASP A 42 -7.52 23.56 -5.94
N SER A 43 -6.39 23.07 -6.44
CA SER A 43 -6.32 22.20 -7.62
C SER A 43 -5.79 20.81 -7.33
N MET A 44 -5.24 20.57 -6.15
CA MET A 44 -4.60 19.30 -5.81
C MET A 44 -4.63 19.03 -4.31
N VAL A 45 -4.77 17.78 -3.93
CA VAL A 45 -4.63 17.31 -2.55
C VAL A 45 -3.91 15.97 -2.50
N PHE A 46 -3.14 15.72 -1.45
CA PHE A 46 -2.44 14.47 -1.23
C PHE A 46 -3.00 13.74 -0.01
N ILE A 47 -3.67 12.61 -0.25
CA ILE A 47 -4.13 11.69 0.79
C ILE A 47 -2.94 10.86 1.24
N ASP A 48 -2.58 10.92 2.52
CA ASP A 48 -1.43 10.24 3.09
C ASP A 48 -1.71 8.74 3.31
N LEU A 49 -0.79 7.89 2.86
CA LEU A 49 -0.78 6.45 3.07
C LEU A 49 0.51 5.98 3.78
N GLY A 50 1.16 6.88 4.52
CA GLY A 50 2.41 6.64 5.23
C GLY A 50 3.64 6.87 4.35
N ASP A 51 4.16 5.88 3.68
CA ASP A 51 5.29 5.98 2.73
C ASP A 51 4.87 6.28 1.28
N GLN A 52 3.56 6.20 1.00
CA GLN A 52 2.94 6.45 -0.30
C GLN A 52 1.84 7.51 -0.16
N PHE A 53 1.24 7.94 -1.27
CA PHE A 53 0.09 8.84 -1.25
C PHE A 53 -0.77 8.71 -2.50
N ILE A 54 -2.01 9.20 -2.42
CA ILE A 54 -2.88 9.42 -3.57
C ILE A 54 -2.93 10.93 -3.81
N ALA A 55 -2.61 11.36 -5.04
CA ALA A 55 -2.82 12.74 -5.48
C ALA A 55 -4.20 12.83 -6.15
N LEU A 56 -5.10 13.67 -5.63
CA LEU A 56 -6.32 14.04 -6.34
C LEU A 56 -6.07 15.37 -7.04
N GLN A 57 -6.26 15.41 -8.35
CA GLN A 57 -6.05 16.58 -9.19
C GLN A 57 -7.37 17.03 -9.81
N LYS A 58 -7.68 18.32 -9.71
CA LYS A 58 -8.87 18.90 -10.33
C LYS A 58 -8.73 18.95 -11.86
N GLY A 59 -9.81 18.60 -12.57
CA GLY A 59 -9.87 18.78 -14.01
C GLY A 59 -10.12 17.52 -14.83
N ARG A 60 -10.79 16.51 -14.25
CA ARG A 60 -11.15 15.30 -15.00
C ARG A 60 -11.93 15.61 -16.27
N ARG A 61 -11.44 15.06 -17.38
CA ARG A 61 -12.06 15.15 -18.72
C ARG A 61 -12.27 13.78 -19.37
N GLN A 62 -11.74 12.72 -18.77
CA GLN A 62 -11.79 11.36 -19.30
C GLN A 62 -13.16 10.73 -18.98
N PRO A 63 -13.64 9.78 -19.80
CA PRO A 63 -14.78 8.95 -19.45
C PRO A 63 -14.46 8.08 -18.22
N ALA A 64 -15.50 7.43 -17.67
CA ALA A 64 -15.32 6.48 -16.60
C ALA A 64 -14.38 5.34 -17.03
N ASP A 65 -13.55 4.88 -16.07
CA ASP A 65 -12.63 3.77 -16.29
C ASP A 65 -13.42 2.47 -16.46
N ASP A 66 -13.06 1.70 -17.46
CA ASP A 66 -13.60 0.35 -17.65
C ASP A 66 -12.66 -0.69 -17.06
N SER A 67 -11.59 -1.04 -17.77
CA SER A 67 -10.62 -2.04 -17.30
C SER A 67 -9.50 -1.44 -16.47
N ARG A 68 -9.17 -0.16 -16.69
CA ARG A 68 -8.14 0.54 -15.92
C ARG A 68 -8.62 0.77 -14.49
N HIS A 69 -7.85 0.30 -13.52
CA HIS A 69 -8.13 0.45 -12.09
C HIS A 69 -6.82 0.46 -11.28
N PHE A 70 -6.93 0.79 -10.02
CA PHE A 70 -5.85 0.60 -9.05
C PHE A 70 -6.39 -0.12 -7.80
N GLY A 71 -5.52 -0.92 -7.17
CA GLY A 71 -5.83 -1.60 -5.92
C GLY A 71 -5.50 -0.72 -4.72
N LEU A 72 -6.52 -0.34 -3.95
CA LEU A 72 -6.36 0.36 -2.68
C LEU A 72 -6.35 -0.66 -1.54
N VAL A 73 -5.24 -0.69 -0.80
CA VAL A 73 -5.07 -1.61 0.33
C VAL A 73 -5.68 -1.00 1.58
N VAL A 74 -6.54 -1.76 2.24
CA VAL A 74 -7.19 -1.39 3.51
C VAL A 74 -6.82 -2.36 4.63
N ASP A 75 -6.94 -1.89 5.86
CA ASP A 75 -6.77 -2.69 7.08
C ASP A 75 -7.91 -3.70 7.28
N ASP A 76 -9.16 -3.30 6.94
CA ASP A 76 -10.37 -4.13 7.06
C ASP A 76 -11.22 -4.02 5.78
N LYS A 77 -11.16 -5.05 4.95
CA LYS A 77 -11.92 -5.12 3.69
C LYS A 77 -13.44 -5.18 3.91
N GLU A 78 -13.88 -5.82 4.99
CA GLU A 78 -15.31 -5.95 5.30
C GLU A 78 -15.87 -4.61 5.82
N ALA A 79 -15.13 -3.89 6.63
CA ALA A 79 -15.50 -2.53 7.03
C ALA A 79 -15.58 -1.59 5.82
N ALA A 80 -14.66 -1.70 4.85
CA ALA A 80 -14.72 -0.93 3.61
C ALA A 80 -15.98 -1.27 2.78
N ARG A 81 -16.35 -2.55 2.67
CA ARG A 81 -17.61 -2.96 2.01
C ARG A 81 -18.82 -2.28 2.64
N LYS A 82 -18.94 -2.35 3.97
CA LYS A 82 -20.04 -1.73 4.71
C LYS A 82 -20.08 -0.21 4.53
N ALA A 83 -18.92 0.44 4.49
CA ALA A 83 -18.85 1.88 4.25
C ALA A 83 -19.32 2.26 2.85
N LEU A 84 -18.95 1.47 1.82
CA LEU A 84 -19.42 1.66 0.44
C LEU A 84 -20.94 1.51 0.35
N GLU A 85 -21.50 0.45 0.93
CA GLU A 85 -22.94 0.19 0.98
C GLU A 85 -23.71 1.31 1.72
N ALA A 86 -23.20 1.73 2.89
CA ALA A 86 -23.79 2.81 3.68
C ALA A 86 -23.74 4.17 2.97
N ALA A 87 -22.72 4.39 2.16
CA ALA A 87 -22.58 5.60 1.33
C ALA A 87 -23.41 5.55 0.03
N GLY A 88 -24.12 4.43 -0.26
CA GLY A 88 -24.90 4.24 -1.47
C GLY A 88 -24.04 4.10 -2.74
N VAL A 89 -22.78 3.68 -2.60
CA VAL A 89 -21.88 3.49 -3.73
C VAL A 89 -22.20 2.16 -4.41
N THR A 90 -22.42 2.20 -5.73
CA THR A 90 -22.69 0.98 -6.50
C THR A 90 -21.39 0.20 -6.67
N LEU A 91 -21.39 -1.05 -6.19
CA LEU A 91 -20.31 -1.99 -6.45
C LEU A 91 -20.40 -2.50 -7.89
N LEU A 92 -19.24 -2.76 -8.50
CA LEU A 92 -19.17 -3.34 -9.82
C LEU A 92 -19.35 -4.86 -9.74
N ASP A 93 -19.95 -5.43 -10.79
CA ASP A 93 -20.11 -6.88 -10.90
C ASP A 93 -18.74 -7.56 -11.06
N GLY A 94 -18.56 -8.68 -10.35
CA GLY A 94 -17.32 -9.47 -10.45
C GLY A 94 -16.88 -10.09 -9.13
N PRO A 95 -15.71 -10.78 -9.13
CA PRO A 95 -15.19 -11.48 -7.95
C PRO A 95 -14.48 -10.53 -6.97
N PHE A 96 -14.24 -9.30 -7.36
CA PHE A 96 -13.49 -8.31 -6.58
C PHE A 96 -14.42 -7.29 -5.90
N LEU A 97 -13.92 -6.55 -4.95
CA LEU A 97 -14.63 -5.44 -4.32
C LEU A 97 -14.27 -4.15 -5.06
N ASP A 98 -14.92 -3.91 -6.18
CA ASP A 98 -14.68 -2.79 -7.06
C ASP A 98 -15.80 -1.77 -7.02
N PHE A 99 -15.45 -0.50 -7.11
CA PHE A 99 -16.40 0.60 -7.29
C PHE A 99 -15.83 1.69 -8.20
N ARG A 100 -16.65 2.64 -8.61
CA ARG A 100 -16.21 3.90 -9.22
C ARG A 100 -16.47 5.06 -8.29
N ASP A 101 -15.52 6.00 -8.23
CA ASP A 101 -15.78 7.28 -7.57
C ASP A 101 -16.76 8.14 -8.40
N LEU A 102 -17.05 9.35 -7.94
CA LEU A 102 -18.00 10.26 -8.58
C LEU A 102 -17.59 10.66 -10.02
N TRP A 103 -16.33 10.52 -10.35
CA TRP A 103 -15.79 10.88 -11.69
C TRP A 103 -15.42 9.66 -12.53
N GLY A 104 -15.73 8.48 -12.05
CA GLY A 104 -15.53 7.23 -12.77
C GLY A 104 -14.12 6.65 -12.63
N ASN A 105 -13.29 7.10 -11.69
CA ASN A 105 -12.06 6.36 -11.36
C ASN A 105 -12.43 5.01 -10.74
N ARG A 106 -11.96 3.90 -11.33
CA ARG A 106 -12.24 2.56 -10.82
C ARG A 106 -11.22 2.17 -9.75
N VAL A 107 -11.73 1.76 -8.60
CA VAL A 107 -10.95 1.38 -7.41
C VAL A 107 -11.31 -0.04 -7.03
N GLU A 108 -10.30 -0.92 -6.90
CA GLU A 108 -10.41 -2.24 -6.28
C GLU A 108 -9.97 -2.15 -4.81
N ILE A 109 -10.78 -2.67 -3.90
CA ILE A 109 -10.43 -2.75 -2.48
C ILE A 109 -9.81 -4.11 -2.18
N VAL A 110 -8.60 -4.11 -1.65
CA VAL A 110 -7.85 -5.30 -1.25
C VAL A 110 -7.49 -5.25 0.23
N GLY A 111 -7.67 -6.37 0.94
CA GLY A 111 -7.28 -6.49 2.35
C GLY A 111 -5.76 -6.64 2.49
N TYR A 112 -5.17 -5.95 3.46
CA TYR A 112 -3.73 -6.04 3.75
C TYR A 112 -3.27 -7.47 4.06
N ASP A 113 -4.10 -8.24 4.73
CA ASP A 113 -3.78 -9.59 5.20
C ASP A 113 -3.58 -10.61 4.08
N ASN A 114 -4.27 -10.45 2.96
CA ASN A 114 -4.41 -11.47 1.90
C ASN A 114 -3.55 -11.21 0.65
N ILE A 115 -2.65 -10.26 0.69
CA ILE A 115 -1.80 -9.87 -0.46
C ILE A 115 -0.33 -9.81 -0.08
N GLN A 116 0.54 -9.80 -1.09
CA GLN A 116 2.00 -9.76 -0.88
C GLN A 116 2.54 -8.35 -0.56
N PHE A 117 1.77 -7.29 -0.85
CA PHE A 117 2.16 -5.93 -0.48
C PHE A 117 2.41 -5.84 1.03
N THR A 118 3.54 -5.29 1.44
CA THR A 118 3.95 -5.14 2.85
C THR A 118 4.50 -3.74 3.08
N LYS A 119 4.14 -3.14 4.21
CA LYS A 119 4.78 -1.92 4.72
C LYS A 119 5.87 -2.29 5.72
N ALA A 120 6.92 -1.48 5.79
CA ALA A 120 7.95 -1.62 6.80
C ALA A 120 7.36 -1.43 8.21
N PRO A 121 7.86 -2.15 9.24
CA PRO A 121 7.32 -2.07 10.61
C PRO A 121 7.30 -0.66 11.21
N ASN A 122 8.30 0.18 10.89
CA ASN A 122 8.34 1.57 11.33
C ASN A 122 7.24 2.41 10.67
N VAL A 123 6.87 2.13 9.42
CA VAL A 123 5.76 2.80 8.72
C VAL A 123 4.43 2.38 9.36
N LEU A 124 4.19 1.08 9.56
CA LEU A 124 3.00 0.58 10.26
C LEU A 124 2.87 1.19 11.67
N ARG A 125 3.97 1.32 12.39
CA ARG A 125 3.98 1.97 13.72
C ARG A 125 3.56 3.45 13.63
N GLY A 126 4.13 4.20 12.69
CA GLY A 126 3.78 5.61 12.47
C GLY A 126 2.31 5.81 12.11
N MET A 127 1.72 4.84 11.39
CA MET A 127 0.29 4.84 11.02
C MET A 127 -0.63 4.29 12.13
N GLY A 128 -0.11 3.80 13.26
CA GLY A 128 -0.92 3.14 14.31
C GLY A 128 -1.46 1.75 13.92
N LEU A 129 -0.85 1.08 12.94
CA LEU A 129 -1.33 -0.16 12.32
C LEU A 129 -0.45 -1.38 12.65
N MET A 130 0.25 -1.38 13.79
CA MET A 130 1.12 -2.49 14.20
C MET A 130 0.38 -3.83 14.42
N HIS A 131 -0.93 -3.80 14.55
CA HIS A 131 -1.76 -5.00 14.69
C HIS A 131 -1.99 -5.74 13.36
N LEU A 132 -1.68 -5.13 12.23
CA LEU A 132 -1.87 -5.76 10.91
C LEU A 132 -0.91 -6.92 10.72
N ALA A 133 -1.47 -8.05 10.30
CA ALA A 133 -0.71 -9.27 10.03
C ALA A 133 -1.13 -9.88 8.68
N LYS A 134 -0.23 -10.69 8.12
CA LYS A 134 -0.51 -11.48 6.92
C LYS A 134 -1.16 -12.80 7.30
N ASN A 135 -2.12 -13.26 6.48
CA ASN A 135 -2.65 -14.61 6.61
C ASN A 135 -1.64 -15.66 6.10
N GLU A 136 -1.92 -16.93 6.31
CA GLU A 136 -0.99 -18.02 5.98
C GLU A 136 -0.71 -18.13 4.47
N LYS A 137 -1.69 -17.81 3.62
CA LYS A 137 -1.50 -17.77 2.17
C LYS A 137 -0.47 -16.71 1.77
N ALA A 138 -0.66 -15.49 2.22
CA ALA A 138 0.26 -14.38 1.91
C ALA A 138 1.65 -14.61 2.50
N LYS A 139 1.77 -15.18 3.70
CA LYS A 139 3.06 -15.57 4.30
C LYS A 139 3.78 -16.60 3.45
N LYS A 140 3.08 -17.64 2.98
CA LYS A 140 3.66 -18.66 2.11
C LYS A 140 4.17 -18.06 0.81
N GLU A 141 3.35 -17.25 0.12
CA GLU A 141 3.72 -16.60 -1.14
C GLU A 141 4.93 -15.66 -0.98
N LEU A 142 5.05 -14.96 0.16
CA LEU A 142 6.21 -14.13 0.48
C LEU A 142 7.46 -14.99 0.73
N ALA A 143 7.32 -16.08 1.46
CA ALA A 143 8.43 -16.99 1.75
C ALA A 143 9.00 -17.64 0.47
N GLU A 144 8.16 -18.03 -0.48
CA GLU A 144 8.56 -18.57 -1.79
C GLU A 144 9.40 -17.57 -2.61
N LYS A 145 9.27 -16.27 -2.34
CA LYS A 145 10.07 -15.20 -2.94
C LYS A 145 11.30 -14.80 -2.12
N GLY A 146 11.62 -15.54 -1.04
CA GLY A 146 12.69 -15.17 -0.12
C GLY A 146 12.37 -13.96 0.76
N MET A 147 11.09 -13.58 0.86
CA MET A 147 10.59 -12.44 1.64
C MET A 147 9.84 -12.92 2.90
N ALA A 148 10.27 -14.02 3.52
CA ALA A 148 9.68 -14.50 4.76
C ALA A 148 9.68 -13.39 5.81
N LEU A 149 8.54 -13.20 6.48
CA LEU A 149 8.46 -12.28 7.61
C LEU A 149 9.30 -12.86 8.75
N SER A 150 10.50 -12.31 8.97
CA SER A 150 11.38 -12.77 10.02
C SER A 150 10.79 -12.40 11.39
N LEU A 151 10.75 -13.36 12.30
CA LEU A 151 10.37 -13.15 13.69
C LEU A 151 11.38 -12.26 14.48
N TYR A 152 12.51 -11.92 13.86
CA TYR A 152 13.58 -11.13 14.47
C TYR A 152 13.21 -9.68 14.83
N TRP A 153 12.06 -9.18 14.40
CA TRP A 153 11.62 -7.82 14.73
C TRP A 153 10.73 -7.73 15.97
N ALA A 154 10.24 -8.86 16.49
CA ALA A 154 9.42 -8.88 17.71
C ALA A 154 10.25 -8.74 18.99
N ASP A 155 11.52 -9.08 18.95
CA ASP A 155 12.40 -9.19 20.14
C ASP A 155 13.60 -8.23 20.13
N CYS A 156 13.61 -7.17 19.30
CA CYS A 156 14.67 -6.17 19.39
C CYS A 156 14.32 -5.17 20.51
N PRO A 157 14.93 -5.27 21.71
CA PRO A 157 14.79 -4.24 22.72
C PRO A 157 15.42 -2.96 22.20
N ILE A 158 14.73 -1.85 22.42
CA ILE A 158 15.15 -0.51 22.01
C ILE A 158 16.46 -0.15 22.72
N SER A 159 17.59 -0.59 22.17
CA SER A 159 18.91 0.01 22.39
C SER A 159 19.99 -0.76 21.63
N GLY A 160 20.59 -0.12 20.63
CA GLY A 160 21.80 -0.58 20.00
C GLY A 160 21.63 -1.25 18.64
N TYR A 161 22.43 -0.79 17.71
CA TYR A 161 22.58 -1.26 16.34
C TYR A 161 22.80 -2.78 16.28
N CYS A 162 21.84 -3.53 15.72
CA CYS A 162 22.08 -4.91 15.32
C CYS A 162 22.93 -4.91 14.03
N LEU A 163 24.23 -5.04 14.17
CA LEU A 163 25.11 -5.39 13.07
C LEU A 163 24.89 -6.88 12.71
N PRO A 164 24.80 -7.25 11.44
CA PRO A 164 24.81 -8.65 11.04
C PRO A 164 26.17 -9.26 11.42
N HIS A 165 26.16 -10.31 12.24
CA HIS A 165 27.33 -11.13 12.47
C HIS A 165 27.76 -11.79 11.15
N LEU A 166 28.77 -11.24 10.50
CA LEU A 166 29.56 -11.95 9.52
C LEU A 166 30.34 -13.05 10.27
N GLN A 167 29.88 -14.28 10.18
CA GLN A 167 30.67 -15.44 10.57
C GLN A 167 31.82 -15.57 9.56
N HIS A 168 32.99 -15.05 9.93
CA HIS A 168 34.23 -15.45 9.30
C HIS A 168 34.58 -16.86 9.76
N SER A 169 34.38 -17.84 8.88
CA SER A 169 35.01 -19.14 9.00
C SER A 169 36.51 -18.97 8.80
N HIS A 170 37.27 -18.96 9.87
CA HIS A 170 38.72 -19.20 9.83
C HIS A 170 38.91 -20.70 9.66
N GLY A 171 39.21 -21.12 8.45
CA GLY A 171 39.87 -22.38 8.20
C GLY A 171 41.34 -22.25 8.61
N ALA A 172 41.67 -22.91 9.71
CA ALA A 172 43.06 -23.15 10.08
C ALA A 172 43.48 -24.46 9.44
N ASP A 173 44.39 -24.44 8.46
CA ASP A 173 45.22 -25.57 8.16
C ASP A 173 46.67 -25.16 8.43
N ARG A 174 47.23 -25.78 9.43
CA ARG A 174 48.65 -25.95 9.63
C ARG A 174 48.99 -27.41 9.42
N GLU A 175 49.99 -27.63 8.69
CA GLU A 175 50.99 -28.73 8.72
C GLU A 175 51.88 -28.55 7.49
N THR A 176 53.14 -28.49 7.52
CA THR A 176 54.30 -28.93 8.32
C THR A 176 55.45 -27.97 8.09
#